data_35278bcb9e16f5dc13aeff1b5c8731ae
#
_entry.id   35278bcb9e16f5dc13aeff1b5c8731ae
#
_cell.length_a   1.000
_cell.length_b   1.000
_cell.length_c   1.000
_cell.angle_alpha   90.00
_cell.angle_beta   90.00
_cell.angle_gamma   90.00
#
_symmetry.space_group_name_H-M   'P 1'
#
loop_
_entity.id
_entity.type
_entity.pdbx_description
1 polymer ?
#
loop_
_entity_poly.entity_id
_entity_poly.type
_entity_poly.pdbx_seq_one_letter_code
_entity_poly.pdbx_strand_id
1 'polypeptide(L)'
;MQPTTFNRRQFIQRSALAAGALILAGCAGLKTTAAKRTATDQVALGKTGLRISRLGFGTGSNSGQVQKALGQQTFNDLIHYAYDQGITYFDCAQSYQTFEWIEGAIKGLPREKLFIQSKIGGKPDKILEAIDRHRSVFNTDYVDSMLIHCMTTNGWTDEYQRIMEAFDTARDKKWILSKGVSCHSLPALRAATASPWTEVHLVRVNPQAKHIDGEEPTWNKSGNDLSPVLAELQKMRAKGRGVIGMKIIGNGDFTNPEDRERSIRYAMSRPELDSVVIGFKNRAEIDEAISRMNSALAETA
;
A
#
# COMPACT_ATOMS: atom_id res chain seq x y z
N MET A 1 14.14 -24.95 57.87
CA MET A 1 14.92 -24.55 56.70
C MET A 1 14.67 -23.06 56.44
N GLN A 2 15.69 -22.21 56.67
CA GLN A 2 15.56 -20.77 56.44
C GLN A 2 15.83 -20.46 54.99
N PRO A 3 15.12 -19.50 54.36
CA PRO A 3 15.37 -19.12 52.96
C PRO A 3 16.63 -18.25 52.89
N THR A 4 17.60 -18.66 52.07
CA THR A 4 18.81 -17.90 51.77
C THR A 4 18.45 -16.74 50.83
N THR A 5 18.45 -15.51 51.36
CA THR A 5 18.29 -14.27 50.61
C THR A 5 19.60 -13.95 49.86
N PHE A 6 19.59 -13.98 48.54
CA PHE A 6 20.71 -13.52 47.72
C PHE A 6 20.78 -11.98 47.70
N ASN A 7 21.98 -11.42 48.00
CA ASN A 7 22.16 -9.98 47.93
C ASN A 7 22.53 -9.55 46.47
N ARG A 8 22.27 -8.26 46.13
CA ARG A 8 22.48 -7.67 44.79
C ARG A 8 23.91 -7.89 44.23
N ARG A 9 24.91 -7.94 45.08
CA ARG A 9 26.33 -8.10 44.70
C ARG A 9 26.65 -9.52 44.25
N GLN A 10 26.03 -10.52 44.85
CA GLN A 10 26.17 -11.95 44.43
C GLN A 10 25.42 -12.25 43.16
N PHE A 11 24.32 -11.55 42.86
CA PHE A 11 23.61 -11.65 41.61
C PHE A 11 24.46 -11.10 40.44
N ILE A 12 25.07 -9.91 40.60
CA ILE A 12 25.94 -9.28 39.59
C ILE A 12 27.18 -10.12 39.29
N GLN A 13 27.82 -10.69 40.31
CA GLN A 13 29.01 -11.53 40.14
C GLN A 13 28.72 -12.85 39.41
N ARG A 14 27.56 -13.46 39.62
CA ARG A 14 27.16 -14.69 38.92
C ARG A 14 26.68 -14.42 37.49
N SER A 15 26.08 -13.26 37.24
CA SER A 15 25.71 -12.82 35.89
C SER A 15 26.94 -12.51 35.03
N ALA A 16 28.02 -11.99 35.60
CA ALA A 16 29.27 -11.72 34.87
C ALA A 16 30.04 -13.01 34.48
N LEU A 17 29.94 -14.06 35.28
CA LEU A 17 30.57 -15.36 34.99
C LEU A 17 29.79 -16.15 33.93
N ALA A 18 28.50 -15.98 33.81
CA ALA A 18 27.69 -16.60 32.76
C ALA A 18 27.88 -15.92 31.39
N ALA A 19 28.21 -14.63 31.35
CA ALA A 19 28.46 -13.89 30.09
C ALA A 19 29.87 -14.19 29.52
N GLY A 20 30.83 -14.58 30.34
CA GLY A 20 32.22 -14.91 29.89
C GLY A 20 32.39 -16.26 29.22
N ALA A 21 31.48 -17.20 29.43
CA ALA A 21 31.59 -18.55 28.86
C ALA A 21 30.96 -18.71 27.45
N LEU A 22 30.25 -17.68 26.94
CA LEU A 22 29.59 -17.71 25.63
C LEU A 22 30.39 -17.05 24.48
N ILE A 23 31.59 -16.53 24.75
CA ILE A 23 32.42 -15.83 23.75
C ILE A 23 33.42 -16.72 23.04
N LEU A 24 33.60 -18.00 23.43
CA LEU A 24 34.56 -18.91 22.83
C LEU A 24 33.96 -20.13 22.12
N ALA A 25 32.66 -20.17 21.87
CA ALA A 25 32.04 -21.19 21.05
C ALA A 25 31.78 -20.64 19.64
N GLY A 26 32.80 -20.80 18.78
CA GLY A 26 32.64 -20.96 17.34
C GLY A 26 32.02 -19.83 16.56
N CYS A 27 32.80 -19.10 15.81
CA CYS A 27 32.43 -18.56 14.49
C CYS A 27 32.13 -19.72 13.51
N ALA A 28 31.16 -20.57 13.84
CA ALA A 28 30.42 -21.32 12.85
C ALA A 28 29.38 -20.34 12.31
N GLY A 29 29.62 -19.83 11.09
CA GLY A 29 28.71 -18.90 10.44
C GLY A 29 27.29 -19.44 10.46
N LEU A 30 26.47 -18.92 11.35
CA LEU A 30 25.04 -18.95 11.20
C LEU A 30 24.75 -18.25 9.88
N LYS A 31 24.63 -19.03 8.80
CA LYS A 31 23.95 -18.56 7.60
C LYS A 31 22.55 -18.22 8.06
N THR A 32 22.32 -16.95 8.43
CA THR A 32 20.97 -16.41 8.50
C THR A 32 20.41 -16.57 7.09
N THR A 33 19.64 -17.63 6.87
CA THR A 33 18.83 -17.73 5.67
C THR A 33 17.94 -16.49 5.71
N ALA A 34 18.17 -15.55 4.80
CA ALA A 34 17.32 -14.38 4.67
C ALA A 34 15.87 -14.88 4.61
N ALA A 35 15.00 -14.34 5.45
CA ALA A 35 13.61 -14.77 5.48
C ALA A 35 13.05 -14.63 4.07
N LYS A 36 12.43 -15.71 3.54
CA LYS A 36 11.87 -15.74 2.20
C LYS A 36 10.84 -14.62 2.05
N ARG A 37 11.08 -13.70 1.11
CA ARG A 37 10.15 -12.61 0.81
C ARG A 37 8.88 -13.15 0.17
N THR A 38 7.71 -12.64 0.58
CA THR A 38 6.41 -13.08 0.07
C THR A 38 5.52 -11.91 -0.35
N ALA A 39 4.47 -12.23 -1.13
CA ALA A 39 3.45 -11.27 -1.57
C ALA A 39 2.69 -10.63 -0.40
N THR A 40 2.59 -11.32 0.73
CA THR A 40 1.80 -10.91 1.88
C THR A 40 2.63 -10.42 3.07
N ASP A 41 3.96 -10.28 2.88
CA ASP A 41 4.81 -9.67 3.90
C ASP A 41 4.30 -8.27 4.26
N GLN A 42 4.34 -7.97 5.54
CA GLN A 42 4.16 -6.61 6.02
C GLN A 42 5.45 -5.81 5.78
N VAL A 43 5.39 -4.82 4.91
CA VAL A 43 6.53 -3.97 4.54
C VAL A 43 6.33 -2.54 5.05
N ALA A 44 7.42 -1.82 5.27
CA ALA A 44 7.33 -0.39 5.62
C ALA A 44 6.83 0.42 4.41
N LEU A 45 5.88 1.33 4.64
CA LEU A 45 5.39 2.27 3.64
C LEU A 45 6.24 3.55 3.71
N GLY A 46 7.36 3.58 3.00
CA GLY A 46 8.31 4.67 3.08
C GLY A 46 8.73 4.97 4.52
N LYS A 47 8.73 6.27 4.88
CA LYS A 47 9.01 6.79 6.23
C LYS A 47 7.75 7.17 7.01
N THR A 48 6.56 6.70 6.62
CA THR A 48 5.30 7.03 7.31
C THR A 48 5.19 6.42 8.71
N GLY A 49 6.01 5.44 9.04
CA GLY A 49 5.90 4.63 10.27
C GLY A 49 4.86 3.52 10.17
N LEU A 50 4.11 3.45 9.07
CA LEU A 50 3.07 2.45 8.86
C LEU A 50 3.61 1.22 8.13
N ARG A 51 2.94 0.10 8.32
CA ARG A 51 3.22 -1.16 7.61
C ARG A 51 2.01 -1.56 6.77
N ILE A 52 2.27 -2.17 5.61
CA ILE A 52 1.27 -2.53 4.61
C ILE A 52 1.63 -3.90 4.02
N SER A 53 0.66 -4.74 3.65
CA SER A 53 0.99 -5.96 2.90
C SER A 53 1.53 -5.60 1.52
N ARG A 54 2.54 -6.34 1.03
CA ARG A 54 3.18 -6.08 -0.28
C ARG A 54 2.18 -6.16 -1.43
N LEU A 55 1.19 -7.04 -1.34
CA LEU A 55 0.04 -7.10 -2.23
C LEU A 55 -1.18 -6.51 -1.53
N GLY A 56 -1.87 -5.60 -2.20
CA GLY A 56 -3.15 -5.03 -1.78
C GLY A 56 -4.29 -5.47 -2.70
N PHE A 57 -5.49 -5.52 -2.14
CA PHE A 57 -6.73 -5.73 -2.88
C PHE A 57 -7.33 -4.38 -3.29
N GLY A 58 -7.42 -4.13 -4.60
CA GLY A 58 -8.05 -2.93 -5.16
C GLY A 58 -9.55 -3.13 -5.36
N THR A 59 -10.35 -2.24 -4.80
CA THR A 59 -11.82 -2.29 -4.94
C THR A 59 -12.34 -1.43 -6.08
N GLY A 60 -11.45 -0.78 -6.85
CA GLY A 60 -11.75 0.25 -7.83
C GLY A 60 -11.53 -0.14 -9.29
N SER A 61 -11.49 -1.42 -9.66
CA SER A 61 -11.35 -1.82 -11.06
C SER A 61 -12.48 -1.23 -11.91
N ASN A 62 -12.13 -0.43 -12.92
CA ASN A 62 -13.07 0.35 -13.70
C ASN A 62 -14.07 1.13 -12.80
N SER A 63 -13.55 1.97 -11.90
CA SER A 63 -14.33 2.73 -10.90
C SER A 63 -15.19 1.85 -9.97
N GLY A 64 -14.79 0.60 -9.76
CA GLY A 64 -15.49 -0.38 -8.91
C GLY A 64 -16.58 -1.17 -9.65
N GLN A 65 -16.82 -0.94 -10.94
CA GLN A 65 -17.84 -1.67 -11.72
C GLN A 65 -17.59 -3.18 -11.73
N VAL A 66 -16.31 -3.59 -11.84
CA VAL A 66 -15.93 -5.00 -11.91
C VAL A 66 -16.31 -5.72 -10.62
N GLN A 67 -15.97 -5.16 -9.47
CA GLN A 67 -16.30 -5.75 -8.17
C GLN A 67 -17.79 -5.62 -7.85
N LYS A 68 -18.43 -4.50 -8.26
CA LYS A 68 -19.89 -4.30 -8.11
C LYS A 68 -20.69 -5.36 -8.85
N ALA A 69 -20.26 -5.77 -10.03
CA ALA A 69 -20.93 -6.80 -10.83
C ALA A 69 -20.92 -8.19 -10.19
N LEU A 70 -20.03 -8.45 -9.22
CA LEU A 70 -19.99 -9.72 -8.50
C LEU A 70 -21.15 -9.89 -7.50
N GLY A 71 -21.79 -8.78 -7.10
CA GLY A 71 -22.71 -8.73 -5.98
C GLY A 71 -21.99 -8.60 -4.63
N GLN A 72 -22.66 -8.00 -3.66
CA GLN A 72 -22.05 -7.63 -2.37
C GLN A 72 -21.54 -8.84 -1.59
N GLN A 73 -22.31 -9.95 -1.56
CA GLN A 73 -21.89 -11.15 -0.82
C GLN A 73 -20.58 -11.73 -1.39
N THR A 74 -20.52 -11.92 -2.70
CA THR A 74 -19.30 -12.42 -3.36
C THR A 74 -18.10 -11.48 -3.14
N PHE A 75 -18.34 -10.16 -3.18
CA PHE A 75 -17.30 -9.17 -2.87
C PHE A 75 -16.79 -9.31 -1.43
N ASN A 76 -17.71 -9.44 -0.45
CA ASN A 76 -17.34 -9.64 0.95
C ASN A 76 -16.53 -10.93 1.13
N ASP A 77 -16.97 -12.04 0.53
CA ASP A 77 -16.29 -13.34 0.59
C ASP A 77 -14.88 -13.28 -0.02
N LEU A 78 -14.68 -12.47 -1.07
CA LEU A 78 -13.36 -12.27 -1.67
C LEU A 78 -12.44 -11.45 -0.78
N ILE A 79 -12.95 -10.43 -0.10
CA ILE A 79 -12.16 -9.63 0.87
C ILE A 79 -11.72 -10.53 2.04
N HIS A 80 -12.63 -11.34 2.59
CA HIS A 80 -12.29 -12.30 3.65
C HIS A 80 -11.26 -13.33 3.17
N TYR A 81 -11.46 -13.89 1.97
CA TYR A 81 -10.49 -14.82 1.39
C TYR A 81 -9.11 -14.17 1.21
N ALA A 82 -9.06 -12.95 0.70
CA ALA A 82 -7.79 -12.20 0.55
C ALA A 82 -7.10 -12.00 1.90
N TYR A 83 -7.87 -11.64 2.93
CA TYR A 83 -7.36 -11.50 4.30
C TYR A 83 -6.79 -12.83 4.84
N ASP A 84 -7.51 -13.94 4.65
CA ASP A 84 -7.07 -15.28 5.06
C ASP A 84 -5.77 -15.72 4.34
N GLN A 85 -5.54 -15.22 3.11
CA GLN A 85 -4.28 -15.41 2.39
C GLN A 85 -3.16 -14.44 2.87
N GLY A 86 -3.44 -13.53 3.81
CA GLY A 86 -2.49 -12.56 4.38
C GLY A 86 -2.46 -11.19 3.69
N ILE A 87 -3.38 -10.91 2.77
CA ILE A 87 -3.56 -9.57 2.19
C ILE A 87 -4.32 -8.72 3.20
N THR A 88 -3.66 -7.72 3.79
CA THR A 88 -4.25 -6.82 4.78
C THR A 88 -4.47 -5.41 4.26
N TYR A 89 -3.97 -5.10 3.07
CA TYR A 89 -4.15 -3.81 2.42
C TYR A 89 -5.36 -3.82 1.48
N PHE A 90 -6.30 -2.91 1.73
CA PHE A 90 -7.49 -2.67 0.91
C PHE A 90 -7.50 -1.24 0.38
N ASP A 91 -7.54 -1.09 -0.95
CA ASP A 91 -7.53 0.21 -1.63
C ASP A 91 -8.94 0.58 -2.07
N CYS A 92 -9.46 1.66 -1.50
CA CYS A 92 -10.79 2.18 -1.71
C CYS A 92 -10.76 3.60 -2.29
N ALA A 93 -11.91 4.14 -2.65
CA ALA A 93 -12.13 5.56 -2.92
C ALA A 93 -13.60 5.92 -2.80
N GLN A 94 -13.90 7.14 -2.43
CA GLN A 94 -15.27 7.65 -2.33
C GLN A 94 -16.06 7.53 -3.66
N SER A 95 -15.37 7.65 -4.79
CA SER A 95 -15.96 7.56 -6.12
C SER A 95 -16.18 6.14 -6.63
N TYR A 96 -15.73 5.11 -5.91
CA TYR A 96 -15.91 3.73 -6.35
C TYR A 96 -17.31 3.23 -6.02
N GLN A 97 -17.91 2.47 -6.92
CA GLN A 97 -19.25 1.91 -6.74
C GLN A 97 -19.34 0.91 -5.56
N THR A 98 -18.20 0.43 -5.09
CA THR A 98 -18.05 -0.46 -3.92
C THR A 98 -17.85 0.29 -2.60
N PHE A 99 -17.82 1.63 -2.61
CA PHE A 99 -17.49 2.41 -1.42
C PHE A 99 -18.36 2.08 -0.22
N GLU A 100 -19.68 2.02 -0.41
CA GLU A 100 -20.66 1.71 0.65
C GLU A 100 -20.66 0.23 1.07
N TRP A 101 -19.91 -0.63 0.37
CA TRP A 101 -19.83 -2.06 0.68
C TRP A 101 -18.68 -2.42 1.61
N ILE A 102 -17.76 -1.47 1.86
CA ILE A 102 -16.50 -1.74 2.58
C ILE A 102 -16.79 -2.17 4.02
N GLU A 103 -17.74 -1.55 4.73
CA GLU A 103 -18.11 -1.98 6.09
C GLU A 103 -18.47 -3.47 6.11
N GLY A 104 -19.42 -3.87 5.25
CA GLY A 104 -19.84 -5.27 5.17
C GLY A 104 -18.70 -6.22 4.78
N ALA A 105 -17.79 -5.75 3.92
CA ALA A 105 -16.68 -6.56 3.44
C ALA A 105 -15.58 -6.78 4.49
N ILE A 106 -15.36 -5.81 5.41
CA ILE A 106 -14.37 -5.95 6.49
C ILE A 106 -14.97 -6.38 7.82
N LYS A 107 -16.29 -6.58 7.90
CA LYS A 107 -17.00 -6.97 9.11
C LYS A 107 -16.43 -8.26 9.69
N GLY A 108 -16.06 -8.22 10.97
CA GLY A 108 -15.48 -9.38 11.68
C GLY A 108 -13.96 -9.53 11.49
N LEU A 109 -13.32 -8.74 10.62
CA LEU A 109 -11.88 -8.69 10.53
C LEU A 109 -11.30 -7.74 11.60
N PRO A 110 -10.16 -8.06 12.23
CA PRO A 110 -9.56 -7.20 13.25
C PRO A 110 -9.02 -5.92 12.61
N ARG A 111 -9.63 -4.78 12.94
CA ARG A 111 -9.34 -3.48 12.29
C ARG A 111 -7.87 -3.09 12.39
N GLU A 112 -7.23 -3.37 13.50
CA GLU A 112 -5.81 -3.05 13.75
C GLU A 112 -4.82 -3.84 12.90
N LYS A 113 -5.29 -4.90 12.24
CA LYS A 113 -4.50 -5.68 11.27
C LYS A 113 -4.72 -5.25 9.83
N LEU A 114 -5.71 -4.40 9.59
CA LEU A 114 -6.02 -3.91 8.25
C LEU A 114 -5.27 -2.62 7.96
N PHE A 115 -4.81 -2.46 6.74
CA PHE A 115 -4.40 -1.19 6.17
C PHE A 115 -5.45 -0.76 5.15
N ILE A 116 -6.25 0.23 5.49
CA ILE A 116 -7.30 0.76 4.62
C ILE A 116 -6.82 2.08 4.03
N GLN A 117 -6.65 2.11 2.71
CA GLN A 117 -6.42 3.35 1.96
C GLN A 117 -7.72 3.80 1.31
N SER A 118 -8.02 5.08 1.41
CA SER A 118 -9.14 5.66 0.67
C SER A 118 -8.76 6.99 0.01
N LYS A 119 -9.66 7.53 -0.81
CA LYS A 119 -9.37 8.70 -1.63
C LYS A 119 -10.57 9.64 -1.71
N ILE A 120 -10.28 10.95 -1.67
CA ILE A 120 -11.26 12.00 -1.93
C ILE A 120 -10.99 12.60 -3.29
N GLY A 121 -11.99 12.60 -4.16
CA GLY A 121 -11.97 13.27 -5.46
C GLY A 121 -12.77 14.57 -5.43
N GLY A 122 -12.49 15.45 -6.40
CA GLY A 122 -13.16 16.75 -6.49
C GLY A 122 -12.76 17.71 -5.37
N LYS A 123 -13.57 18.74 -5.18
CA LYS A 123 -13.36 19.81 -4.19
C LYS A 123 -14.64 19.98 -3.36
N PRO A 124 -14.94 19.09 -2.40
CA PRO A 124 -16.14 19.20 -1.59
C PRO A 124 -16.11 20.48 -0.73
N ASP A 125 -17.26 21.15 -0.56
CA ASP A 125 -17.35 22.36 0.27
C ASP A 125 -17.01 22.08 1.74
N LYS A 126 -17.47 20.93 2.25
CA LYS A 126 -17.27 20.47 3.64
C LYS A 126 -16.24 19.33 3.69
N ILE A 127 -14.98 19.69 3.56
CA ILE A 127 -13.89 18.72 3.36
C ILE A 127 -13.71 17.80 4.57
N LEU A 128 -13.73 18.33 5.80
CA LEU A 128 -13.60 17.52 7.02
C LEU A 128 -14.78 16.55 7.19
N GLU A 129 -16.01 16.96 6.85
CA GLU A 129 -17.17 16.05 6.86
C GLU A 129 -17.01 14.95 5.79
N ALA A 130 -16.45 15.28 4.61
CA ALA A 130 -16.15 14.30 3.58
C ALA A 130 -15.09 13.28 4.04
N ILE A 131 -14.08 13.71 4.80
CA ILE A 131 -13.09 12.81 5.40
C ILE A 131 -13.74 11.93 6.46
N ASP A 132 -14.54 12.52 7.35
CA ASP A 132 -15.23 11.81 8.44
C ASP A 132 -16.23 10.77 7.90
N ARG A 133 -16.86 11.06 6.76
CA ARG A 133 -17.73 10.11 6.07
C ARG A 133 -17.04 8.78 5.76
N HIS A 134 -15.74 8.77 5.43
CA HIS A 134 -15.00 7.52 5.21
C HIS A 134 -14.95 6.68 6.48
N ARG A 135 -14.72 7.31 7.64
CA ARG A 135 -14.72 6.63 8.93
C ARG A 135 -16.10 6.06 9.25
N SER A 136 -17.15 6.85 9.05
CA SER A 136 -18.53 6.43 9.26
C SER A 136 -18.92 5.28 8.33
N VAL A 137 -18.65 5.37 7.02
CA VAL A 137 -18.98 4.33 6.04
C VAL A 137 -18.19 3.04 6.27
N PHE A 138 -16.95 3.14 6.76
CA PHE A 138 -16.13 1.96 7.05
C PHE A 138 -16.31 1.45 8.49
N ASN A 139 -17.13 2.13 9.30
CA ASN A 139 -17.35 1.85 10.71
C ASN A 139 -16.02 1.69 11.47
N THR A 140 -15.16 2.73 11.40
CA THR A 140 -13.82 2.74 11.98
C THR A 140 -13.44 4.10 12.53
N ASP A 141 -12.58 4.14 13.55
CA ASP A 141 -12.10 5.39 14.14
C ASP A 141 -11.07 6.12 13.27
N TYR A 142 -10.42 5.42 12.33
CA TYR A 142 -9.39 6.01 11.48
C TYR A 142 -9.28 5.30 10.13
N VAL A 143 -8.71 6.00 9.15
CA VAL A 143 -8.27 5.45 7.84
C VAL A 143 -6.74 5.51 7.81
N ASP A 144 -6.07 4.43 7.40
CA ASP A 144 -4.60 4.35 7.46
C ASP A 144 -3.94 5.31 6.48
N SER A 145 -4.50 5.45 5.28
CA SER A 145 -3.99 6.37 4.26
C SER A 145 -5.13 7.07 3.53
N MET A 146 -5.07 8.40 3.46
CA MET A 146 -6.02 9.20 2.68
C MET A 146 -5.32 9.90 1.55
N LEU A 147 -5.80 9.73 0.32
CA LEU A 147 -5.21 10.32 -0.88
C LEU A 147 -6.14 11.36 -1.52
N ILE A 148 -5.55 12.41 -2.09
CA ILE A 148 -6.23 13.23 -3.08
C ILE A 148 -6.30 12.43 -4.37
N HIS A 149 -7.51 12.29 -4.95
CA HIS A 149 -7.78 11.30 -6.00
C HIS A 149 -7.63 11.88 -7.41
N CYS A 150 -6.85 11.18 -8.25
CA CYS A 150 -6.83 11.37 -9.70
C CYS A 150 -6.32 12.75 -10.14
N MET A 151 -5.18 13.18 -9.61
CA MET A 151 -4.56 14.44 -10.04
C MET A 151 -3.95 14.33 -11.41
N THR A 152 -4.17 15.35 -12.26
CA THR A 152 -3.75 15.38 -13.66
C THR A 152 -2.97 16.62 -14.04
N THR A 153 -3.04 17.72 -13.30
CA THR A 153 -2.36 18.99 -13.60
C THR A 153 -1.13 19.18 -12.71
N ASN A 154 -0.17 19.97 -13.18
CA ASN A 154 0.99 20.37 -12.37
C ASN A 154 0.62 21.37 -11.26
N GLY A 155 -0.49 22.11 -11.41
CA GLY A 155 -0.98 23.09 -10.44
C GLY A 155 -1.86 22.50 -9.34
N TRP A 156 -2.01 21.17 -9.25
CA TRP A 156 -2.93 20.57 -8.30
C TRP A 156 -2.60 20.91 -6.84
N THR A 157 -1.34 21.16 -6.49
CA THR A 157 -0.95 21.56 -5.13
C THR A 157 -1.61 22.86 -4.69
N ASP A 158 -1.67 23.84 -5.57
CA ASP A 158 -2.32 25.12 -5.30
C ASP A 158 -3.85 24.99 -5.37
N GLU A 159 -4.34 24.26 -6.36
CA GLU A 159 -5.76 24.04 -6.57
C GLU A 159 -6.44 23.28 -5.42
N TYR A 160 -5.71 22.38 -4.75
CA TYR A 160 -6.18 21.49 -3.68
C TYR A 160 -5.65 21.88 -2.29
N GLN A 161 -5.08 23.08 -2.13
CA GLN A 161 -4.50 23.54 -0.87
C GLN A 161 -5.47 23.36 0.31
N ARG A 162 -6.74 23.76 0.18
CA ARG A 162 -7.76 23.59 1.24
C ARG A 162 -7.97 22.12 1.63
N ILE A 163 -7.86 21.18 0.68
CA ILE A 163 -7.97 19.75 0.95
C ILE A 163 -6.70 19.26 1.67
N MET A 164 -5.53 19.75 1.26
CA MET A 164 -4.27 19.42 1.93
C MET A 164 -4.28 19.87 3.40
N GLU A 165 -4.74 21.09 3.68
CA GLU A 165 -4.91 21.64 5.04
C GLU A 165 -5.93 20.82 5.87
N ALA A 166 -7.03 20.39 5.25
CA ALA A 166 -8.02 19.55 5.90
C ALA A 166 -7.47 18.13 6.21
N PHE A 167 -6.61 17.58 5.34
CA PHE A 167 -5.92 16.32 5.63
C PHE A 167 -4.94 16.48 6.81
N ASP A 168 -4.23 17.60 6.90
CA ASP A 168 -3.37 17.89 8.04
C ASP A 168 -4.18 17.97 9.33
N THR A 169 -5.31 18.68 9.31
CA THR A 169 -6.24 18.73 10.44
C THR A 169 -6.80 17.36 10.81
N ALA A 170 -7.16 16.54 9.83
CA ALA A 170 -7.67 15.18 10.07
C ALA A 170 -6.58 14.26 10.64
N ARG A 171 -5.32 14.46 10.24
CA ARG A 171 -4.18 13.74 10.80
C ARG A 171 -3.92 14.11 12.26
N ASP A 172 -3.97 15.39 12.60
CA ASP A 172 -3.83 15.86 14.00
C ASP A 172 -4.93 15.26 14.90
N LYS A 173 -6.14 15.09 14.34
CA LYS A 173 -7.26 14.41 15.00
C LYS A 173 -7.14 12.87 14.99
N LYS A 174 -6.13 12.30 14.35
CA LYS A 174 -5.95 10.86 14.14
C LYS A 174 -7.09 10.19 13.36
N TRP A 175 -7.83 10.96 12.56
CA TRP A 175 -8.83 10.42 11.64
C TRP A 175 -8.20 9.74 10.42
N ILE A 176 -7.01 10.21 10.04
CA ILE A 176 -6.14 9.57 9.05
C ILE A 176 -4.73 9.43 9.64
N LEU A 177 -3.99 8.38 9.23
CA LEU A 177 -2.64 8.13 9.75
C LEU A 177 -1.55 8.56 8.78
N SER A 178 -1.83 8.58 7.47
CA SER A 178 -0.96 9.11 6.43
C SER A 178 -1.76 9.82 5.34
N LYS A 179 -1.07 10.67 4.56
CA LYS A 179 -1.67 11.49 3.52
C LYS A 179 -0.86 11.40 2.23
N GLY A 180 -1.53 11.59 1.10
CA GLY A 180 -0.85 11.49 -0.17
C GLY A 180 -1.73 11.78 -1.36
N VAL A 181 -1.34 11.25 -2.52
CA VAL A 181 -1.99 11.54 -3.79
C VAL A 181 -1.96 10.34 -4.73
N SER A 182 -3.01 10.18 -5.53
CA SER A 182 -2.99 9.35 -6.73
C SER A 182 -2.90 10.22 -7.98
N CYS A 183 -1.85 10.04 -8.78
CA CYS A 183 -1.64 10.80 -10.01
C CYS A 183 -2.04 10.01 -11.23
N HIS A 184 -2.53 10.72 -12.26
CA HIS A 184 -2.96 10.13 -13.51
C HIS A 184 -2.37 10.87 -14.73
N SER A 185 -1.26 11.59 -14.54
CA SER A 185 -0.43 12.21 -15.58
C SER A 185 0.97 12.49 -15.04
N LEU A 186 1.96 12.62 -15.93
CA LEU A 186 3.32 13.03 -15.58
C LEU A 186 3.42 14.44 -14.99
N PRO A 187 2.71 15.47 -15.50
CA PRO A 187 2.70 16.78 -14.85
C PRO A 187 2.28 16.74 -13.37
N ALA A 188 1.20 16.00 -13.07
CA ALA A 188 0.74 15.84 -11.69
C ALA A 188 1.71 15.01 -10.84
N LEU A 189 2.32 13.96 -11.41
CA LEU A 189 3.29 13.10 -10.72
C LEU A 189 4.54 13.87 -10.34
N ARG A 190 5.06 14.72 -11.23
CA ARG A 190 6.21 15.60 -10.98
C ARG A 190 5.92 16.59 -9.86
N ALA A 191 4.74 17.22 -9.88
CA ALA A 191 4.31 18.12 -8.82
C ALA A 191 4.19 17.39 -7.47
N ALA A 192 3.62 16.17 -7.47
CA ALA A 192 3.54 15.34 -6.28
C ALA A 192 4.91 14.96 -5.71
N THR A 193 5.85 14.58 -6.58
CA THR A 193 7.23 14.26 -6.20
C THR A 193 7.96 15.47 -5.63
N ALA A 194 7.72 16.66 -6.17
CA ALA A 194 8.31 17.91 -5.70
C ALA A 194 7.74 18.34 -4.34
N SER A 195 6.45 18.15 -4.12
CA SER A 195 5.73 18.59 -2.91
C SER A 195 6.28 17.96 -1.63
N PRO A 196 6.63 18.76 -0.61
CA PRO A 196 7.03 18.25 0.70
C PRO A 196 5.84 17.65 1.48
N TRP A 197 4.62 18.00 1.13
CA TRP A 197 3.40 17.57 1.79
C TRP A 197 3.06 16.10 1.56
N THR A 198 3.38 15.56 0.36
CA THR A 198 3.00 14.21 -0.04
C THR A 198 3.86 13.17 0.67
N GLU A 199 3.24 12.25 1.40
CA GLU A 199 3.91 11.14 2.08
C GLU A 199 3.76 9.82 1.32
N VAL A 200 2.57 9.59 0.71
CA VAL A 200 2.23 8.38 -0.02
C VAL A 200 1.85 8.69 -1.46
N HIS A 201 2.41 7.94 -2.38
CA HIS A 201 2.13 8.03 -3.81
C HIS A 201 1.50 6.73 -4.32
N LEU A 202 0.37 6.82 -5.01
CA LEU A 202 -0.24 5.73 -5.75
C LEU A 202 -0.02 5.98 -7.25
N VAL A 203 0.84 5.16 -7.89
CA VAL A 203 1.43 5.43 -9.21
C VAL A 203 1.15 4.29 -10.18
N ARG A 204 0.85 4.63 -11.43
CA ARG A 204 0.62 3.65 -12.51
C ARG A 204 1.94 3.08 -13.03
N VAL A 205 2.13 1.76 -12.90
CA VAL A 205 3.40 1.09 -13.26
C VAL A 205 3.14 -0.27 -13.89
N ASN A 206 3.58 -0.46 -15.12
CA ASN A 206 3.76 -1.78 -15.73
C ASN A 206 4.72 -1.67 -16.93
N PRO A 207 5.46 -2.73 -17.27
CA PRO A 207 6.49 -2.68 -18.33
C PRO A 207 5.93 -2.64 -19.75
N GLN A 208 4.63 -2.96 -19.93
CA GLN A 208 3.95 -2.86 -21.22
C GLN A 208 3.44 -1.43 -21.51
N ALA A 209 3.71 -0.47 -20.61
CA ALA A 209 3.29 0.93 -20.71
C ALA A 209 1.78 1.11 -20.89
N LYS A 210 0.97 0.18 -20.35
CA LYS A 210 -0.49 0.21 -20.49
C LYS A 210 -1.11 1.05 -19.38
N HIS A 211 -1.92 2.04 -19.74
CA HIS A 211 -2.54 2.96 -18.77
C HIS A 211 -1.56 3.65 -17.80
N ILE A 212 -0.32 3.93 -18.23
CA ILE A 212 0.67 4.67 -17.45
C ILE A 212 0.48 6.19 -17.58
N ASP A 213 1.20 6.94 -16.76
CA ASP A 213 1.16 8.40 -16.78
C ASP A 213 1.86 8.96 -18.02
N GLY A 214 1.16 9.80 -18.80
CA GLY A 214 1.67 10.53 -19.96
C GLY A 214 1.79 12.02 -19.72
N GLU A 215 2.35 12.75 -20.68
CA GLU A 215 2.55 14.22 -20.58
C GLU A 215 1.26 15.02 -20.66
N GLU A 216 0.19 14.47 -21.21
CA GLU A 216 -1.07 15.19 -21.26
C GLU A 216 -1.74 15.24 -19.88
N PRO A 217 -2.25 16.42 -19.43
CA PRO A 217 -2.81 16.60 -18.11
C PRO A 217 -4.25 16.04 -18.01
N THR A 218 -4.43 14.77 -18.38
CA THR A 218 -5.72 14.08 -18.38
C THR A 218 -5.59 12.63 -17.92
N TRP A 219 -6.64 12.12 -17.25
CA TRP A 219 -6.67 10.78 -16.68
C TRP A 219 -6.85 9.65 -17.72
N ASN A 220 -7.42 9.96 -18.88
CA ASN A 220 -7.85 8.98 -19.89
C ASN A 220 -6.85 8.79 -21.05
N LYS A 221 -5.73 9.51 -21.05
CA LYS A 221 -4.63 9.29 -21.99
C LYS A 221 -3.44 8.66 -21.29
N SER A 222 -2.97 7.57 -21.86
CA SER A 222 -1.78 6.88 -21.37
C SER A 222 -0.54 7.43 -22.06
N GLY A 223 0.57 7.46 -21.31
CA GLY A 223 1.89 7.50 -21.92
C GLY A 223 2.20 6.19 -22.65
N ASN A 224 3.26 6.20 -23.43
CA ASN A 224 3.82 5.04 -24.14
C ASN A 224 5.26 4.73 -23.71
N ASP A 225 5.83 5.52 -22.81
CA ASP A 225 7.16 5.34 -22.24
C ASP A 225 7.08 5.39 -20.70
N LEU A 226 7.58 4.34 -20.07
CA LEU A 226 7.61 4.22 -18.62
C LEU A 226 8.80 4.97 -18.00
N SER A 227 9.83 5.30 -18.77
CA SER A 227 11.08 5.90 -18.27
C SER A 227 10.87 7.17 -17.44
N PRO A 228 10.02 8.14 -17.84
CA PRO A 228 9.75 9.33 -17.03
C PRO A 228 9.09 9.00 -15.69
N VAL A 229 8.19 8.00 -15.66
CA VAL A 229 7.56 7.54 -14.41
C VAL A 229 8.62 6.96 -13.47
N LEU A 230 9.51 6.11 -13.99
CA LEU A 230 10.59 5.51 -13.19
C LEU A 230 11.52 6.55 -12.59
N ALA A 231 11.84 7.60 -13.35
CA ALA A 231 12.65 8.72 -12.84
C ALA A 231 11.97 9.42 -11.63
N GLU A 232 10.65 9.56 -11.63
CA GLU A 232 9.92 10.10 -10.49
C GLU A 232 9.88 9.11 -9.32
N LEU A 233 9.71 7.80 -9.56
CA LEU A 233 9.75 6.78 -8.50
C LEU A 233 11.10 6.79 -7.77
N GLN A 234 12.22 6.92 -8.48
CA GLN A 234 13.57 7.03 -7.88
C GLN A 234 13.67 8.25 -6.96
N LYS A 235 13.15 9.40 -7.40
CA LYS A 235 13.12 10.63 -6.58
C LYS A 235 12.24 10.45 -5.33
N MET A 236 11.07 9.82 -5.45
CA MET A 236 10.19 9.51 -4.32
C MET A 236 10.91 8.60 -3.31
N ARG A 237 11.56 7.54 -3.79
CA ARG A 237 12.34 6.62 -2.95
C ARG A 237 13.47 7.33 -2.23
N ALA A 238 14.23 8.17 -2.91
CA ALA A 238 15.32 8.97 -2.32
C ALA A 238 14.83 9.91 -1.21
N LYS A 239 13.61 10.43 -1.33
CA LYS A 239 12.94 11.24 -0.28
C LYS A 239 12.34 10.39 0.85
N GLY A 240 12.32 9.06 0.73
CA GLY A 240 11.72 8.15 1.70
C GLY A 240 10.19 8.17 1.70
N ARG A 241 9.57 8.49 0.56
CA ARG A 241 8.12 8.45 0.39
C ARG A 241 7.61 7.00 0.30
N GLY A 242 6.38 6.77 0.74
CA GLY A 242 5.66 5.53 0.47
C GLY A 242 5.21 5.48 -1.00
N VAL A 243 5.51 4.39 -1.69
CA VAL A 243 5.17 4.25 -3.11
C VAL A 243 4.42 2.94 -3.35
N ILE A 244 3.19 3.06 -3.85
CA ILE A 244 2.32 1.93 -4.16
C ILE A 244 2.10 1.89 -5.68
N GLY A 245 2.42 0.76 -6.30
CA GLY A 245 2.18 0.55 -7.73
C GLY A 245 0.73 0.16 -8.02
N MET A 246 0.09 0.81 -8.97
CA MET A 246 -1.22 0.42 -9.51
C MET A 246 -1.16 0.14 -11.02
N LYS A 247 -2.23 -0.40 -11.58
CA LYS A 247 -2.33 -0.83 -12.99
C LYS A 247 -1.33 -1.96 -13.35
N ILE A 248 -0.93 -2.73 -12.37
CA ILE A 248 0.04 -3.82 -12.51
C ILE A 248 -0.42 -4.83 -13.57
N ILE A 249 -1.70 -5.11 -13.67
CA ILE A 249 -2.27 -6.02 -14.69
C ILE A 249 -2.99 -5.27 -15.80
N GLY A 250 -2.51 -4.05 -16.18
CA GLY A 250 -3.06 -3.25 -17.27
C GLY A 250 -4.53 -2.90 -17.09
N ASN A 251 -5.02 -2.70 -15.87
CA ASN A 251 -6.44 -2.47 -15.55
C ASN A 251 -7.38 -3.61 -16.01
N GLY A 252 -6.85 -4.83 -16.14
CA GLY A 252 -7.57 -5.99 -16.66
C GLY A 252 -7.31 -6.30 -18.14
N ASP A 253 -6.54 -5.48 -18.86
CA ASP A 253 -6.19 -5.70 -20.27
C ASP A 253 -5.18 -6.85 -20.47
N PHE A 254 -4.42 -7.21 -19.43
CA PHE A 254 -3.49 -8.34 -19.52
C PHE A 254 -4.24 -9.67 -19.32
N THR A 255 -5.02 -10.06 -20.32
CA THR A 255 -5.78 -11.31 -20.33
C THR A 255 -4.89 -12.53 -20.52
N ASN A 256 -3.74 -12.36 -21.16
CA ASN A 256 -2.72 -13.38 -21.37
C ASN A 256 -1.93 -13.64 -20.06
N PRO A 257 -1.75 -14.89 -19.62
CA PRO A 257 -0.96 -15.24 -18.43
C PRO A 257 0.49 -14.74 -18.47
N GLU A 258 1.14 -14.75 -19.64
CA GLU A 258 2.52 -14.31 -19.85
C GLU A 258 2.66 -12.80 -19.62
N ASP A 259 1.68 -12.01 -20.04
CA ASP A 259 1.66 -10.56 -19.80
C ASP A 259 1.52 -10.23 -18.30
N ARG A 260 0.67 -10.98 -17.58
CA ARG A 260 0.53 -10.84 -16.14
C ARG A 260 1.80 -11.24 -15.40
N GLU A 261 2.42 -12.37 -15.80
CA GLU A 261 3.71 -12.82 -15.25
C GLU A 261 4.79 -11.77 -15.45
N ARG A 262 4.97 -11.28 -16.67
CA ARG A 262 5.95 -10.25 -17.02
C ARG A 262 5.77 -9.01 -16.19
N SER A 263 4.53 -8.54 -16.04
CA SER A 263 4.24 -7.31 -15.30
C SER A 263 4.42 -7.45 -13.79
N ILE A 264 3.94 -8.54 -13.20
CA ILE A 264 4.10 -8.80 -11.77
C ILE A 264 5.60 -8.97 -11.42
N ARG A 265 6.34 -9.74 -12.20
CA ARG A 265 7.79 -9.93 -12.03
C ARG A 265 8.54 -8.61 -12.12
N TYR A 266 8.18 -7.77 -13.09
CA TYR A 266 8.74 -6.43 -13.22
C TYR A 266 8.48 -5.59 -11.98
N ALA A 267 7.24 -5.54 -11.50
CA ALA A 267 6.90 -4.77 -10.30
C ALA A 267 7.67 -5.25 -9.06
N MET A 268 7.85 -6.57 -8.90
CA MET A 268 8.60 -7.15 -7.77
C MET A 268 10.11 -6.90 -7.86
N SER A 269 10.63 -6.62 -9.03
CA SER A 269 12.05 -6.22 -9.22
C SER A 269 12.31 -4.74 -8.96
N ARG A 270 11.27 -3.92 -8.71
CA ARG A 270 11.40 -2.47 -8.49
C ARG A 270 11.62 -2.15 -7.01
N PRO A 271 12.83 -1.72 -6.61
CA PRO A 271 13.11 -1.35 -5.22
C PRO A 271 12.40 -0.05 -4.80
N GLU A 272 11.87 0.70 -5.77
CA GLU A 272 11.13 1.93 -5.55
C GLU A 272 9.72 1.68 -5.02
N LEU A 273 9.14 0.49 -5.29
CA LEU A 273 7.78 0.14 -4.85
C LEU A 273 7.82 -0.55 -3.49
N ASP A 274 7.06 -0.04 -2.53
CA ASP A 274 6.85 -0.70 -1.24
C ASP A 274 5.76 -1.78 -1.37
N SER A 275 4.67 -1.47 -2.09
CA SER A 275 3.51 -2.34 -2.27
C SER A 275 2.93 -2.19 -3.68
N VAL A 276 2.09 -3.12 -4.06
CA VAL A 276 1.29 -3.03 -5.29
C VAL A 276 -0.18 -3.33 -4.99
N VAL A 277 -1.09 -2.76 -5.79
CA VAL A 277 -2.52 -3.01 -5.66
C VAL A 277 -3.09 -3.61 -6.95
N ILE A 278 -3.83 -4.70 -6.81
CA ILE A 278 -4.50 -5.42 -7.89
C ILE A 278 -5.97 -5.63 -7.52
N GLY A 279 -6.88 -5.42 -8.47
CA GLY A 279 -8.30 -5.75 -8.31
C GLY A 279 -8.57 -7.17 -8.78
N PHE A 280 -9.42 -7.89 -8.05
CA PHE A 280 -9.71 -9.30 -8.30
C PHE A 280 -11.22 -9.53 -8.52
N LYS A 281 -11.56 -10.57 -9.30
CA LYS A 281 -12.94 -11.03 -9.57
C LYS A 281 -13.25 -12.37 -8.93
N ASN A 282 -12.24 -13.15 -8.58
CA ASN A 282 -12.41 -14.48 -8.01
C ASN A 282 -11.14 -14.88 -7.22
N ARG A 283 -11.23 -15.99 -6.47
CA ARG A 283 -10.14 -16.52 -5.64
C ARG A 283 -8.93 -16.94 -6.48
N ALA A 284 -9.16 -17.52 -7.66
CA ALA A 284 -8.06 -17.99 -8.52
C ALA A 284 -7.16 -16.83 -8.98
N GLU A 285 -7.70 -15.62 -9.21
CA GLU A 285 -6.90 -14.43 -9.53
C GLU A 285 -6.05 -13.96 -8.33
N ILE A 286 -6.55 -14.12 -7.10
CA ILE A 286 -5.79 -13.83 -5.87
C ILE A 286 -4.63 -14.82 -5.74
N ASP A 287 -4.92 -16.12 -5.87
CA ASP A 287 -3.93 -17.19 -5.78
C ASP A 287 -2.85 -17.06 -6.86
N GLU A 288 -3.24 -16.73 -8.09
CA GLU A 288 -2.32 -16.47 -9.20
C GLU A 288 -1.39 -15.32 -8.88
N ALA A 289 -1.92 -14.17 -8.40
CA ALA A 289 -1.12 -13.01 -8.07
C ALA A 289 -0.12 -13.31 -6.94
N ILE A 290 -0.54 -13.98 -5.87
CA ILE A 290 0.32 -14.40 -4.76
C ILE A 290 1.43 -15.35 -5.26
N SER A 291 1.07 -16.35 -6.05
CA SER A 291 2.02 -17.33 -6.58
C SER A 291 3.09 -16.67 -7.46
N ARG A 292 2.68 -15.81 -8.39
CA ARG A 292 3.60 -15.09 -9.29
C ARG A 292 4.52 -14.13 -8.53
N MET A 293 3.97 -13.38 -7.57
CA MET A 293 4.77 -12.49 -6.73
C MET A 293 5.79 -13.27 -5.88
N ASN A 294 5.38 -14.38 -5.27
CA ASN A 294 6.27 -15.22 -4.47
C ASN A 294 7.41 -15.80 -5.32
N SER A 295 7.12 -16.23 -6.54
CA SER A 295 8.13 -16.74 -7.49
C SER A 295 9.12 -15.63 -7.87
N ALA A 296 8.64 -14.45 -8.23
CA ALA A 296 9.48 -13.30 -8.58
C ALA A 296 10.37 -12.84 -7.40
N LEU A 297 9.82 -12.80 -6.18
CA LEU A 297 10.54 -12.39 -4.98
C LEU A 297 11.61 -13.40 -4.55
N ALA A 298 11.41 -14.70 -4.81
CA ALA A 298 12.40 -15.74 -4.53
C ALA A 298 13.65 -15.64 -5.42
N GLU A 299 13.53 -15.07 -6.62
CA GLU A 299 14.66 -14.89 -7.56
C GLU A 299 15.47 -13.62 -7.26
N THR A 300 14.91 -12.66 -6.50
CA THR A 300 15.56 -11.38 -6.16
C THR A 300 16.10 -11.36 -4.71
N ALA A 301 16.09 -12.50 -4.00
CA ALA A 301 16.50 -12.64 -2.61
C ALA A 301 18.01 -12.90 -2.42
#